data_d572bb05fe3c3cc9b3ab1ed79a77f78b
#
_entry.id   d572bb05fe3c3cc9b3ab1ed79a77f78b
#
_cell.length_a   1.000
_cell.length_b   1.000
_cell.length_c   1.000
_cell.angle_alpha   90.00
_cell.angle_beta   90.00
_cell.angle_gamma   90.00
#
_symmetry.space_group_name_H-M   'P 1'
#
loop_
_entity.id
_entity.type
_entity.pdbx_description
1 polymer ?
#
loop_
_entity_poly.entity_id
_entity_poly.type
_entity_poly.pdbx_seq_one_letter_code
_entity_poly.pdbx_strand_id
1 'polypeptide(L)'
;IMEHRDVWETAQGVIEAELMPPPKAKQPTEEERKIMVDFLTQLLGEVDCSSVQDPGPAPIRRLNNTEYNNTIRQLTGLNISPADTFPPDPTSYGFDNIGAALSFSPTQVEQYHKAATEITECLLKQTPQVNGWPEVLLPAGFTPGESHRQTAQAITERFATRAFRRPVEPAYVERLMEVYDLAVERGDSPQQSLGHLLTAILSSPRFLIRLEANRPDEVEPYPIDDYELASRLSYFLWSGPPDDELLELAASGKLSEPEILDQQTRRMLRDEKSIELVRNFFGQWLELNRLKTHQPDSQIFPEFNGDLRNSMNLETELFLQGIVSENRPIRELIDSNYIYVDQRLAEWYGIPNVTGTDFQRVELPDRRRGGILTSAAVLMLQADPDRTNIPRRGNYIAGRILGDAPPPPPPDVPALPADNEEVKMLTLRERLEQHREKVECSGCHGRIDPLGFALENYDALGRWRDQENGHAIDPSGELPDGRKIANVDDFKTVLLENEDRFARTFINHLVIYALGRPIQSSDECVLRDLRNVAKNQEGRFGDLVVALVRSPLFLTRRNPE
;
A
#
# COMPACT_ATOMS: atom_id res chain seq x y z
N ILE A 1 -17.05 9.07 -24.92
CA ILE A 1 -16.50 7.79 -24.43
C ILE A 1 -15.39 8.07 -23.43
N MET A 2 -14.43 8.91 -23.76
CA MET A 2 -13.32 9.23 -22.82
C MET A 2 -13.82 9.87 -21.52
N GLU A 3 -14.89 10.63 -21.55
CA GLU A 3 -15.53 11.24 -20.37
C GLU A 3 -16.16 10.22 -19.39
N HIS A 4 -16.45 9.00 -19.86
CA HIS A 4 -17.03 7.89 -19.07
C HIS A 4 -16.26 6.59 -19.33
N ARG A 5 -14.94 6.65 -19.39
CA ARG A 5 -14.08 5.51 -19.68
C ARG A 5 -14.28 4.35 -18.70
N ASP A 6 -14.42 4.68 -17.41
CA ASP A 6 -14.69 3.72 -16.33
C ASP A 6 -15.97 2.88 -16.57
N VAL A 7 -17.01 3.53 -17.10
CA VAL A 7 -18.28 2.85 -17.47
C VAL A 7 -18.05 1.89 -18.64
N TRP A 8 -17.24 2.30 -19.63
CA TRP A 8 -16.95 1.45 -20.79
C TRP A 8 -16.01 0.30 -20.48
N GLU A 9 -15.03 0.51 -19.60
CA GLU A 9 -14.17 -0.57 -19.08
C GLU A 9 -14.98 -1.57 -18.25
N THR A 10 -15.89 -1.08 -17.42
CA THR A 10 -16.84 -1.94 -16.70
C THR A 10 -17.74 -2.72 -17.66
N ALA A 11 -18.28 -2.05 -18.69
CA ALA A 11 -19.12 -2.69 -19.70
C ALA A 11 -18.36 -3.77 -20.47
N GLN A 12 -17.11 -3.49 -20.87
CA GLN A 12 -16.25 -4.48 -21.49
C GLN A 12 -16.07 -5.70 -20.59
N GLY A 13 -15.68 -5.48 -19.33
CA GLY A 13 -15.45 -6.57 -18.37
C GLY A 13 -16.68 -7.44 -18.14
N VAL A 14 -17.90 -6.87 -18.02
CA VAL A 14 -19.12 -7.66 -17.83
C VAL A 14 -19.59 -8.38 -19.09
N ILE A 15 -19.25 -7.88 -20.30
CA ILE A 15 -19.52 -8.55 -21.58
C ILE A 15 -18.54 -9.72 -21.78
N GLU A 16 -17.26 -9.52 -21.55
CA GLU A 16 -16.22 -10.57 -21.56
C GLU A 16 -16.53 -11.68 -20.57
N ALA A 17 -17.02 -11.29 -19.40
CA ALA A 17 -17.39 -12.20 -18.33
C ALA A 17 -18.72 -12.94 -18.56
N GLU A 18 -19.43 -12.69 -19.67
CA GLU A 18 -20.75 -13.23 -19.96
C GLU A 18 -21.83 -12.89 -18.91
N LEU A 19 -21.62 -11.85 -18.12
CA LEU A 19 -22.58 -11.36 -17.12
C LEU A 19 -23.64 -10.47 -17.75
N MET A 20 -23.36 -9.95 -18.95
CA MET A 20 -24.30 -9.12 -19.72
C MET A 20 -24.39 -9.62 -21.17
N PRO A 21 -25.60 -9.70 -21.73
CA PRO A 21 -26.91 -9.49 -21.12
C PRO A 21 -27.24 -10.49 -19.99
N PRO A 22 -28.18 -10.16 -19.09
CA PRO A 22 -28.59 -11.08 -18.01
C PRO A 22 -29.07 -12.44 -18.56
N PRO A 23 -28.91 -13.57 -17.84
CA PRO A 23 -29.17 -14.92 -18.36
C PRO A 23 -30.58 -15.14 -18.96
N LYS A 24 -31.56 -14.37 -18.55
CA LYS A 24 -32.96 -14.43 -19.07
C LYS A 24 -33.15 -13.61 -20.35
N ALA A 25 -32.21 -12.78 -20.75
CA ALA A 25 -32.28 -12.00 -21.98
C ALA A 25 -31.73 -12.81 -23.17
N LYS A 26 -32.00 -12.32 -24.39
CA LYS A 26 -31.41 -12.91 -25.59
C LYS A 26 -29.90 -12.76 -25.53
N GLN A 27 -29.19 -13.88 -25.56
CA GLN A 27 -27.74 -13.89 -25.52
C GLN A 27 -27.16 -13.65 -26.92
N PRO A 28 -26.08 -12.84 -27.04
CA PRO A 28 -25.32 -12.75 -28.27
C PRO A 28 -24.61 -14.08 -28.56
N THR A 29 -24.29 -14.32 -29.81
CA THR A 29 -23.40 -15.41 -30.19
C THR A 29 -21.98 -15.11 -29.71
N GLU A 30 -21.14 -16.12 -29.61
CA GLU A 30 -19.74 -15.98 -29.23
C GLU A 30 -18.98 -15.02 -30.16
N GLU A 31 -19.31 -15.08 -31.46
CA GLU A 31 -18.73 -14.17 -32.47
C GLU A 31 -19.19 -12.72 -32.30
N GLU A 32 -20.49 -12.49 -32.03
CA GLU A 32 -21.02 -11.15 -31.77
C GLU A 32 -20.42 -10.56 -30.46
N ARG A 33 -20.24 -11.38 -29.44
CA ARG A 33 -19.60 -10.99 -28.19
C ARG A 33 -18.15 -10.59 -28.41
N LYS A 34 -17.39 -11.42 -29.16
CA LYS A 34 -16.01 -11.13 -29.52
C LYS A 34 -15.87 -9.82 -30.29
N ILE A 35 -16.73 -9.59 -31.31
CA ILE A 35 -16.73 -8.35 -32.08
C ILE A 35 -16.94 -7.13 -31.15
N MET A 36 -17.85 -7.22 -30.20
CA MET A 36 -18.11 -6.13 -29.25
C MET A 36 -16.91 -5.88 -28.32
N VAL A 37 -16.32 -6.93 -27.80
CA VAL A 37 -15.14 -6.86 -26.93
C VAL A 37 -13.94 -6.29 -27.70
N ASP A 38 -13.66 -6.79 -28.91
CA ASP A 38 -12.59 -6.29 -29.77
C ASP A 38 -12.79 -4.79 -30.10
N PHE A 39 -14.03 -4.39 -30.41
CA PHE A 39 -14.39 -2.98 -30.66
C PHE A 39 -14.13 -2.11 -29.42
N LEU A 40 -14.59 -2.54 -28.24
CA LEU A 40 -14.35 -1.81 -26.98
C LEU A 40 -12.86 -1.75 -26.63
N THR A 41 -12.13 -2.85 -26.85
CA THR A 41 -10.67 -2.92 -26.65
C THR A 41 -9.95 -1.91 -27.53
N GLN A 42 -10.30 -1.86 -28.81
CA GLN A 42 -9.72 -0.88 -29.73
C GLN A 42 -10.07 0.56 -29.31
N LEU A 43 -11.34 0.81 -29.03
CA LEU A 43 -11.85 2.13 -28.66
C LEU A 43 -11.26 2.66 -27.35
N LEU A 44 -11.08 1.81 -26.35
CA LEU A 44 -10.45 2.12 -25.08
C LEU A 44 -8.92 2.20 -25.20
N GLY A 45 -8.33 1.53 -26.20
CA GLY A 45 -6.91 1.58 -26.50
C GLY A 45 -6.46 2.83 -27.28
N GLU A 46 -7.38 3.51 -27.98
CA GLU A 46 -7.08 4.73 -28.76
C GLU A 46 -6.99 5.96 -27.86
N VAL A 47 -5.89 6.07 -27.10
CA VAL A 47 -5.54 7.32 -26.38
C VAL A 47 -4.45 8.03 -27.15
N ASP A 48 -4.71 9.29 -27.54
CA ASP A 48 -3.69 10.15 -28.14
C ASP A 48 -2.69 10.61 -27.08
N CYS A 49 -1.54 9.97 -27.07
CA CYS A 49 -0.44 10.30 -26.16
C CYS A 49 0.53 11.36 -26.70
N SER A 50 0.21 11.98 -27.83
CA SER A 50 1.00 13.09 -28.39
C SER A 50 0.64 14.45 -27.75
N SER A 51 -0.52 14.55 -27.12
CA SER A 51 -0.97 15.73 -26.38
C SER A 51 -0.33 15.80 -24.98
N VAL A 52 -0.38 16.96 -24.35
CA VAL A 52 0.08 17.17 -22.97
C VAL A 52 -0.66 16.21 -22.04
N GLN A 53 0.12 15.42 -21.28
CA GLN A 53 -0.44 14.49 -20.31
C GLN A 53 -0.91 15.27 -19.08
N ASP A 54 -2.21 15.30 -18.86
CA ASP A 54 -2.80 15.99 -17.71
C ASP A 54 -2.71 15.13 -16.44
N PRO A 55 -1.91 15.55 -15.43
CA PRO A 55 -1.78 14.81 -14.16
C PRO A 55 -3.06 14.90 -13.30
N GLY A 56 -4.05 15.66 -13.74
CA GLY A 56 -5.23 16.00 -12.96
C GLY A 56 -4.93 17.02 -11.84
N PRO A 57 -5.96 17.49 -11.13
CA PRO A 57 -5.78 18.36 -9.99
C PRO A 57 -5.09 17.63 -8.84
N ALA A 58 -4.04 18.25 -8.28
CA ALA A 58 -3.39 17.70 -7.09
C ALA A 58 -4.32 17.88 -5.88
N PRO A 59 -4.71 16.79 -5.20
CA PRO A 59 -5.57 16.90 -4.03
C PRO A 59 -4.83 17.57 -2.88
N ILE A 60 -5.49 18.49 -2.17
CA ILE A 60 -5.02 18.95 -0.87
C ILE A 60 -5.13 17.76 0.08
N ARG A 61 -3.99 17.35 0.64
CA ARG A 61 -3.91 16.13 1.44
C ARG A 61 -3.24 16.39 2.79
N ARG A 62 -3.95 16.10 3.89
CA ARG A 62 -3.31 16.03 5.19
C ARG A 62 -2.45 14.77 5.33
N LEU A 63 -1.55 14.76 6.29
CA LEU A 63 -0.89 13.53 6.70
C LEU A 63 -1.94 12.54 7.22
N ASN A 64 -1.87 11.28 6.79
CA ASN A 64 -2.61 10.21 7.44
C ASN A 64 -1.94 9.84 8.78
N ASN A 65 -2.56 8.97 9.58
CA ASN A 65 -2.06 8.63 10.92
C ASN A 65 -0.66 8.03 10.89
N THR A 66 -0.36 7.18 9.91
CA THR A 66 0.97 6.58 9.74
C THR A 66 2.01 7.63 9.33
N GLU A 67 1.70 8.46 8.34
CA GLU A 67 2.57 9.56 7.90
C GLU A 67 2.84 10.55 9.03
N TYR A 68 1.83 10.84 9.86
CA TYR A 68 1.98 11.69 11.04
C TYR A 68 2.96 11.08 12.05
N ASN A 69 2.74 9.81 12.44
CA ASN A 69 3.61 9.11 13.38
C ASN A 69 5.06 9.04 12.88
N ASN A 70 5.25 8.68 11.61
CA ASN A 70 6.58 8.60 11.00
C ASN A 70 7.27 9.97 10.97
N THR A 71 6.52 11.02 10.62
CA THR A 71 7.04 12.39 10.60
C THR A 71 7.47 12.83 11.98
N ILE A 72 6.66 12.58 13.00
CA ILE A 72 7.01 12.92 14.40
C ILE A 72 8.27 12.18 14.84
N ARG A 73 8.36 10.86 14.60
CA ARG A 73 9.55 10.08 14.95
C ARG A 73 10.82 10.62 14.29
N GLN A 74 10.76 10.95 13.00
CA GLN A 74 11.92 11.48 12.26
C GLN A 74 12.30 12.91 12.66
N LEU A 75 11.34 13.75 13.03
CA LEU A 75 11.61 15.12 13.50
C LEU A 75 12.20 15.16 14.91
N THR A 76 11.75 14.27 15.77
CA THR A 76 12.02 14.35 17.23
C THR A 76 13.00 13.29 17.72
N GLY A 77 13.22 12.22 16.97
CA GLY A 77 13.99 11.05 17.42
C GLY A 77 13.26 10.22 18.50
N LEU A 78 12.03 10.58 18.88
CA LEU A 78 11.25 9.86 19.87
C LEU A 78 10.57 8.63 19.24
N ASN A 79 10.63 7.49 19.90
CA ASN A 79 9.88 6.29 19.48
C ASN A 79 8.45 6.31 20.05
N ILE A 80 7.62 7.19 19.50
CA ILE A 80 6.22 7.38 19.89
C ILE A 80 5.27 7.30 18.70
N SER A 81 4.00 7.02 18.95
CA SER A 81 2.94 6.92 17.96
C SER A 81 1.69 7.68 18.40
N PRO A 82 1.75 9.02 18.46
CA PRO A 82 0.65 9.83 19.01
C PRO A 82 -0.65 9.71 18.21
N ALA A 83 -0.59 9.42 16.91
CA ALA A 83 -1.77 9.25 16.08
C ALA A 83 -2.51 7.91 16.30
N ASP A 84 -1.99 6.99 17.10
CA ASP A 84 -2.69 5.74 17.44
C ASP A 84 -3.99 6.01 18.25
N THR A 85 -4.11 7.19 18.84
CA THR A 85 -5.32 7.65 19.56
C THR A 85 -6.29 8.45 18.67
N PHE A 86 -5.93 8.72 17.42
CA PHE A 86 -6.78 9.46 16.48
C PHE A 86 -7.84 8.53 15.89
N PRO A 87 -8.95 9.09 15.36
CA PRO A 87 -9.86 8.32 14.55
C PRO A 87 -9.11 7.66 13.38
N PRO A 88 -9.51 6.42 12.99
CA PRO A 88 -8.91 5.77 11.85
C PRO A 88 -9.12 6.58 10.57
N ASP A 89 -8.12 6.59 9.70
CA ASP A 89 -8.25 7.23 8.40
C ASP A 89 -9.21 6.45 7.50
N PRO A 90 -10.06 7.15 6.73
CA PRO A 90 -10.94 6.48 5.79
C PRO A 90 -10.13 5.85 4.66
N THR A 91 -10.50 4.62 4.29
CA THR A 91 -9.90 3.90 3.17
C THR A 91 -10.70 4.13 1.90
N SER A 92 -10.04 4.50 0.81
CA SER A 92 -10.64 4.65 -0.51
C SER A 92 -9.71 4.05 -1.57
N TYR A 93 -10.27 3.39 -2.58
CA TYR A 93 -9.49 2.68 -3.62
C TYR A 93 -8.42 1.72 -3.05
N GLY A 94 -8.68 1.17 -1.86
CA GLY A 94 -7.79 0.24 -1.16
C GLY A 94 -6.73 0.87 -0.28
N PHE A 95 -6.64 2.22 -0.19
CA PHE A 95 -5.60 2.95 0.55
C PHE A 95 -6.16 4.06 1.45
N ASP A 96 -5.48 4.32 2.54
CA ASP A 96 -5.80 5.35 3.53
C ASP A 96 -5.11 6.70 3.26
N ASN A 97 -4.38 6.80 2.16
CA ASN A 97 -3.63 7.98 1.76
C ASN A 97 -4.30 8.80 0.63
N ILE A 98 -5.54 8.50 0.31
CA ILE A 98 -6.29 9.18 -0.78
C ILE A 98 -6.75 10.57 -0.32
N GLY A 99 -6.25 11.61 -1.00
CA GLY A 99 -6.47 12.99 -0.59
C GLY A 99 -7.94 13.39 -0.46
N ALA A 100 -8.78 12.98 -1.41
CA ALA A 100 -10.22 13.28 -1.38
C ALA A 100 -10.97 12.67 -0.18
N ALA A 101 -10.43 11.60 0.43
CA ALA A 101 -11.00 10.96 1.60
C ALA A 101 -10.51 11.58 2.92
N LEU A 102 -9.33 12.23 2.91
CA LEU A 102 -8.68 12.77 4.10
C LEU A 102 -9.19 14.19 4.44
N SER A 103 -10.33 14.27 5.10
CA SER A 103 -10.92 15.52 5.59
C SER A 103 -10.36 15.96 6.95
N PHE A 104 -10.61 17.22 7.32
CA PHE A 104 -10.41 17.74 8.67
C PHE A 104 -11.76 17.88 9.40
N SER A 105 -11.85 17.33 10.59
CA SER A 105 -12.95 17.61 11.52
C SER A 105 -12.47 18.50 12.68
N PRO A 106 -13.36 19.26 13.34
CA PRO A 106 -13.00 20.01 14.54
C PRO A 106 -12.32 19.14 15.61
N THR A 107 -12.82 17.93 15.82
CA THR A 107 -12.25 16.96 16.77
C THR A 107 -10.81 16.58 16.41
N GLN A 108 -10.52 16.39 15.12
CA GLN A 108 -9.14 16.10 14.68
C GLN A 108 -8.20 17.29 14.94
N VAL A 109 -8.66 18.53 14.74
CA VAL A 109 -7.84 19.71 15.03
C VAL A 109 -7.49 19.78 16.52
N GLU A 110 -8.45 19.51 17.40
CA GLU A 110 -8.21 19.43 18.85
C GLU A 110 -7.21 18.32 19.20
N GLN A 111 -7.33 17.16 18.58
CA GLN A 111 -6.42 16.04 18.78
C GLN A 111 -5.01 16.34 18.29
N TYR A 112 -4.83 16.98 17.13
CA TYR A 112 -3.51 17.43 16.66
C TYR A 112 -2.86 18.41 17.64
N HIS A 113 -3.62 19.38 18.18
CA HIS A 113 -3.08 20.31 19.15
C HIS A 113 -2.69 19.62 20.47
N LYS A 114 -3.54 18.71 20.96
CA LYS A 114 -3.23 17.90 22.15
C LYS A 114 -1.97 17.06 21.92
N ALA A 115 -1.89 16.33 20.81
CA ALA A 115 -0.73 15.52 20.46
C ALA A 115 0.54 16.39 20.34
N ALA A 116 0.45 17.56 19.68
CA ALA A 116 1.58 18.49 19.59
C ALA A 116 2.11 18.91 20.96
N THR A 117 1.21 19.18 21.93
CA THR A 117 1.58 19.51 23.30
C THR A 117 2.28 18.34 24.00
N GLU A 118 1.72 17.13 23.92
CA GLU A 118 2.30 15.92 24.52
C GLU A 118 3.67 15.57 23.89
N ILE A 119 3.81 15.69 22.58
CA ILE A 119 5.06 15.47 21.86
C ILE A 119 6.14 16.44 22.33
N THR A 120 5.82 17.72 22.42
CA THR A 120 6.80 18.75 22.84
C THR A 120 7.20 18.58 24.30
N GLU A 121 6.28 18.22 25.19
CA GLU A 121 6.62 17.89 26.58
C GLU A 121 7.55 16.68 26.67
N CYS A 122 7.27 15.59 25.91
CA CYS A 122 8.15 14.43 25.85
C CYS A 122 9.53 14.79 25.31
N LEU A 123 9.59 15.58 24.25
CA LEU A 123 10.82 16.02 23.61
C LEU A 123 11.70 16.82 24.57
N LEU A 124 11.12 17.76 25.30
CA LEU A 124 11.85 18.58 26.27
C LEU A 124 12.33 17.79 27.50
N LYS A 125 11.64 16.74 27.91
CA LYS A 125 11.93 15.96 29.12
C LYS A 125 12.80 14.73 28.86
N GLN A 126 12.66 14.05 27.72
CA GLN A 126 13.20 12.71 27.51
C GLN A 126 14.40 12.64 26.55
N THR A 127 14.69 13.71 25.80
CA THR A 127 15.84 13.71 24.88
C THR A 127 17.11 14.19 25.57
N PRO A 128 18.31 13.75 25.13
CA PRO A 128 19.58 14.29 25.58
C PRO A 128 19.64 15.81 25.43
N GLN A 129 20.28 16.49 26.38
CA GLN A 129 20.33 17.94 26.46
C GLN A 129 21.77 18.45 26.32
N VAL A 130 21.95 19.52 25.55
CA VAL A 130 23.19 20.29 25.47
C VAL A 130 22.90 21.71 25.99
N ASN A 131 23.54 22.10 27.07
CA ASN A 131 23.31 23.39 27.74
C ASN A 131 21.82 23.67 28.02
N GLY A 132 21.04 22.62 28.37
CA GLY A 132 19.60 22.72 28.66
C GLY A 132 18.68 22.72 27.43
N TRP A 133 19.17 22.47 26.22
CA TRP A 133 18.39 22.38 24.98
C TRP A 133 18.42 20.97 24.41
N PRO A 134 17.32 20.44 23.88
CA PRO A 134 17.30 19.12 23.24
C PRO A 134 18.30 19.03 22.09
N GLU A 135 19.28 18.12 22.21
CA GLU A 135 20.35 17.96 21.23
C GLU A 135 19.82 17.70 19.82
N VAL A 136 18.79 16.87 19.69
CA VAL A 136 18.17 16.51 18.41
C VAL A 136 17.59 17.71 17.65
N LEU A 137 17.29 18.81 18.33
CA LEU A 137 16.78 20.03 17.73
C LEU A 137 17.86 21.01 17.30
N LEU A 138 19.07 20.87 17.83
CA LEU A 138 20.17 21.80 17.51
C LEU A 138 20.63 21.61 16.06
N PRO A 139 20.92 22.69 15.33
CA PRO A 139 21.59 22.57 14.04
C PRO A 139 22.97 21.89 14.20
N ALA A 140 23.42 21.16 13.16
CA ALA A 140 24.71 20.49 13.16
C ALA A 140 25.85 21.50 13.44
N GLY A 141 26.71 21.20 14.43
CA GLY A 141 27.80 22.08 14.84
C GLY A 141 27.41 23.34 15.60
N PHE A 142 26.11 23.52 15.90
CA PHE A 142 25.64 24.66 16.70
C PHE A 142 25.85 24.38 18.19
N THR A 143 26.46 25.33 18.88
CA THR A 143 26.61 25.28 20.35
C THR A 143 25.76 26.39 20.98
N PRO A 144 24.80 26.04 21.87
CA PRO A 144 24.00 27.03 22.58
C PRO A 144 24.88 28.01 23.39
N GLY A 145 24.73 29.29 23.09
CA GLY A 145 25.43 30.39 23.79
C GLY A 145 24.60 30.98 24.96
N GLU A 146 25.00 32.19 25.43
CA GLU A 146 24.31 32.90 26.52
C GLU A 146 22.93 33.42 26.11
N SER A 147 22.74 33.72 24.82
CA SER A 147 21.43 34.21 24.33
C SER A 147 20.47 33.04 24.05
N HIS A 148 19.53 32.85 24.99
CA HIS A 148 18.48 31.84 24.83
C HIS A 148 17.60 32.10 23.59
N ARG A 149 17.29 33.37 23.28
CA ARG A 149 16.48 33.70 22.10
C ARG A 149 17.18 33.31 20.79
N GLN A 150 18.51 33.53 20.67
CA GLN A 150 19.27 33.11 19.48
C GLN A 150 19.28 31.59 19.33
N THR A 151 19.41 30.87 20.43
CA THR A 151 19.34 29.39 20.40
C THR A 151 17.94 28.93 20.00
N ALA A 152 16.88 29.50 20.56
CA ALA A 152 15.51 29.20 20.18
C ALA A 152 15.24 29.49 18.70
N GLN A 153 15.76 30.62 18.18
CA GLN A 153 15.62 30.96 16.76
C GLN A 153 16.31 29.94 15.85
N ALA A 154 17.54 29.56 16.14
CA ALA A 154 18.28 28.55 15.35
C ALA A 154 17.55 27.18 15.34
N ILE A 155 16.99 26.77 16.48
CA ILE A 155 16.13 25.59 16.59
C ILE A 155 14.88 25.75 15.72
N THR A 156 14.22 26.90 15.82
CA THR A 156 12.98 27.19 15.06
C THR A 156 13.19 27.10 13.57
N GLU A 157 14.24 27.75 13.04
CA GLU A 157 14.57 27.72 11.62
C GLU A 157 14.78 26.31 11.12
N ARG A 158 15.58 25.51 11.83
CA ARG A 158 15.83 24.10 11.46
C ARG A 158 14.59 23.24 11.59
N PHE A 159 13.91 23.29 12.74
CA PHE A 159 12.76 22.44 13.01
C PHE A 159 11.59 22.76 12.07
N ALA A 160 11.27 24.03 11.87
CA ALA A 160 10.22 24.45 10.96
C ALA A 160 10.54 24.10 9.50
N THR A 161 11.80 24.23 9.06
CA THR A 161 12.23 23.79 7.72
C THR A 161 11.97 22.31 7.50
N ARG A 162 12.34 21.45 8.46
CA ARG A 162 12.09 20.00 8.37
C ARG A 162 10.60 19.66 8.51
N ALA A 163 9.89 20.31 9.43
CA ALA A 163 8.46 20.09 9.66
C ALA A 163 7.61 20.53 8.45
N PHE A 164 7.95 21.64 7.82
CA PHE A 164 7.25 22.16 6.64
C PHE A 164 7.84 21.65 5.31
N ARG A 165 8.92 20.85 5.40
CA ARG A 165 9.56 20.18 4.24
C ARG A 165 10.13 21.15 3.21
N ARG A 166 10.36 22.41 3.61
CA ARG A 166 10.98 23.48 2.81
C ARG A 166 11.49 24.62 3.71
N PRO A 167 12.45 25.41 3.24
CA PRO A 167 12.90 26.59 3.98
C PRO A 167 11.74 27.52 4.34
N VAL A 168 11.85 28.14 5.49
CA VAL A 168 10.85 29.07 6.02
C VAL A 168 11.35 30.49 5.82
N GLU A 169 10.48 31.37 5.30
CA GLU A 169 10.82 32.77 5.09
C GLU A 169 11.16 33.45 6.43
N PRO A 170 12.19 34.32 6.47
CA PRO A 170 12.60 35.00 7.72
C PRO A 170 11.45 35.71 8.46
N ALA A 171 10.56 36.36 7.72
CA ALA A 171 9.39 37.03 8.29
C ALA A 171 8.42 36.06 8.97
N TYR A 172 8.35 34.80 8.52
CA TYR A 172 7.53 33.77 9.19
C TYR A 172 8.23 33.22 10.43
N VAL A 173 9.57 33.07 10.39
CA VAL A 173 10.36 32.71 11.57
C VAL A 173 10.16 33.73 12.68
N GLU A 174 10.25 35.03 12.36
CA GLU A 174 9.99 36.09 13.37
C GLU A 174 8.58 36.01 13.96
N ARG A 175 7.56 35.73 13.16
CA ARG A 175 6.20 35.50 13.70
C ARG A 175 6.11 34.27 14.62
N LEU A 176 6.85 33.21 14.33
CA LEU A 176 6.94 32.06 15.25
C LEU A 176 7.67 32.46 16.52
N MET A 177 8.73 33.27 16.43
CA MET A 177 9.48 33.76 17.58
C MET A 177 8.65 34.69 18.50
N GLU A 178 7.61 35.37 17.98
CA GLU A 178 6.65 36.11 18.82
C GLU A 178 5.98 35.21 19.86
N VAL A 179 5.71 33.92 19.53
CA VAL A 179 5.14 32.96 20.50
C VAL A 179 6.14 32.68 21.61
N TYR A 180 7.42 32.54 21.27
CA TYR A 180 8.49 32.35 22.26
C TYR A 180 8.63 33.59 23.17
N ASP A 181 8.72 34.78 22.57
CA ASP A 181 8.91 36.05 23.28
C ASP A 181 7.74 36.32 24.24
N LEU A 182 6.49 36.12 23.81
CA LEU A 182 5.29 36.26 24.66
C LEU A 182 5.30 35.28 25.83
N ALA A 183 5.79 34.06 25.69
CA ALA A 183 5.89 33.11 26.78
C ALA A 183 6.96 33.54 27.80
N VAL A 184 8.12 34.02 27.33
CA VAL A 184 9.17 34.58 28.20
C VAL A 184 8.66 35.79 28.97
N GLU A 185 7.92 36.71 28.33
CA GLU A 185 7.30 37.87 28.98
C GLU A 185 6.31 37.47 30.10
N ARG A 186 5.65 36.31 29.95
CA ARG A 186 4.75 35.77 30.98
C ARG A 186 5.48 35.08 32.13
N GLY A 187 6.81 34.94 32.05
CA GLY A 187 7.65 34.35 33.09
C GLY A 187 7.96 32.86 32.88
N ASP A 188 7.67 32.28 31.70
CA ASP A 188 8.05 30.93 31.37
C ASP A 188 9.57 30.80 31.18
N SER A 189 10.13 29.64 31.52
CA SER A 189 11.53 29.36 31.24
C SER A 189 11.79 29.30 29.72
N PRO A 190 13.04 29.51 29.27
CA PRO A 190 13.38 29.41 27.83
C PRO A 190 12.95 28.08 27.20
N GLN A 191 13.04 26.96 27.92
CA GLN A 191 12.63 25.63 27.45
C GLN A 191 11.11 25.51 27.35
N GLN A 192 10.36 26.05 28.33
CA GLN A 192 8.89 26.08 28.25
C GLN A 192 8.42 26.96 27.10
N SER A 193 9.07 28.12 26.92
CA SER A 193 8.78 29.01 25.78
C SER A 193 9.03 28.36 24.44
N LEU A 194 10.14 27.57 24.30
CA LEU A 194 10.39 26.74 23.13
C LEU A 194 9.28 25.70 22.95
N GLY A 195 8.79 25.06 23.99
CA GLY A 195 7.69 24.10 23.94
C GLY A 195 6.43 24.67 23.29
N HIS A 196 6.02 25.89 23.70
CA HIS A 196 4.87 26.56 23.08
C HIS A 196 5.08 26.85 21.60
N LEU A 197 6.28 27.28 21.22
CA LEU A 197 6.65 27.52 19.81
C LEU A 197 6.62 26.23 18.99
N LEU A 198 7.20 25.14 19.48
CA LEU A 198 7.17 23.85 18.79
C LEU A 198 5.75 23.31 18.64
N THR A 199 4.91 23.49 19.68
CA THR A 199 3.48 23.15 19.62
C THR A 199 2.77 23.93 18.52
N ALA A 200 3.07 25.23 18.37
CA ALA A 200 2.51 26.04 17.30
C ALA A 200 2.94 25.55 15.91
N ILE A 201 4.19 25.13 15.73
CA ILE A 201 4.68 24.55 14.47
C ILE A 201 3.94 23.25 14.18
N LEU A 202 3.85 22.32 15.14
CA LEU A 202 3.22 21.00 14.95
C LEU A 202 1.69 21.07 14.83
N SER A 203 1.07 22.15 15.25
CA SER A 203 -0.37 22.42 15.06
C SER A 203 -0.66 23.20 13.76
N SER A 204 0.37 23.65 13.06
CA SER A 204 0.22 24.47 11.85
C SER A 204 -0.32 23.67 10.66
N PRO A 205 -1.23 24.23 9.85
CA PRO A 205 -1.58 23.64 8.55
C PRO A 205 -0.37 23.36 7.64
N ARG A 206 0.71 24.17 7.71
CA ARG A 206 1.95 23.92 6.95
C ARG A 206 2.64 22.60 7.34
N PHE A 207 2.45 22.15 8.59
CA PHE A 207 2.92 20.84 9.03
C PHE A 207 1.95 19.74 8.65
N LEU A 208 0.66 19.92 9.00
CA LEU A 208 -0.36 18.89 8.89
C LEU A 208 -0.75 18.56 7.44
N ILE A 209 -0.60 19.50 6.51
CA ILE A 209 -1.00 19.37 5.11
C ILE A 209 0.24 19.31 4.23
N ARG A 210 0.22 18.41 3.26
CA ARG A 210 1.20 18.37 2.18
C ARG A 210 0.74 19.38 1.13
N LEU A 211 1.26 20.59 1.27
CA LEU A 211 0.91 21.70 0.37
C LEU A 211 1.80 21.67 -0.89
N GLU A 212 1.16 21.77 -2.03
CA GLU A 212 1.78 22.07 -3.30
C GLU A 212 1.23 23.43 -3.77
N ALA A 213 2.11 24.34 -4.16
CA ALA A 213 1.72 25.71 -4.44
C ALA A 213 0.86 25.81 -5.71
N ASN A 214 -0.31 26.45 -5.61
CA ASN A 214 -1.06 26.85 -6.79
C ASN A 214 -0.35 27.97 -7.51
N ARG A 215 -0.34 27.93 -8.84
CA ARG A 215 0.14 29.00 -9.73
C ARG A 215 -1.05 29.58 -10.48
N PRO A 216 -1.71 30.62 -9.94
CA PRO A 216 -3.02 31.09 -10.44
C PRO A 216 -3.03 31.47 -11.94
N ASP A 217 -1.88 31.84 -12.49
CA ASP A 217 -1.74 32.24 -13.88
C ASP A 217 -1.49 31.06 -14.84
N GLU A 218 -1.28 29.83 -14.31
CA GLU A 218 -1.04 28.64 -15.11
C GLU A 218 -2.36 27.89 -15.35
N VAL A 219 -2.75 27.76 -16.62
CA VAL A 219 -3.93 27.02 -17.07
C VAL A 219 -3.57 25.56 -17.39
N GLU A 220 -2.42 25.37 -18.01
CA GLU A 220 -1.87 24.06 -18.38
C GLU A 220 -1.14 23.39 -17.20
N PRO A 221 -0.92 22.07 -17.25
CA PRO A 221 -0.07 21.39 -16.28
C PRO A 221 1.33 22.01 -16.21
N TYR A 222 1.83 22.20 -15.01
CA TYR A 222 3.16 22.78 -14.75
C TYR A 222 4.00 21.90 -13.83
N PRO A 223 5.34 21.94 -13.94
CA PRO A 223 6.21 21.20 -13.06
C PRO A 223 6.11 21.68 -11.60
N ILE A 224 6.09 20.75 -10.66
CA ILE A 224 6.23 21.04 -9.24
C ILE A 224 7.65 21.53 -8.93
N ASP A 225 7.84 22.23 -7.82
CA ASP A 225 9.19 22.60 -7.39
C ASP A 225 9.92 21.41 -6.72
N ASP A 226 11.24 21.50 -6.56
CA ASP A 226 12.06 20.42 -6.05
C ASP A 226 11.76 20.07 -4.58
N TYR A 227 11.26 21.00 -3.75
CA TYR A 227 10.80 20.71 -2.38
C TYR A 227 9.47 19.94 -2.38
N GLU A 228 8.58 20.26 -3.30
CA GLU A 228 7.34 19.52 -3.53
C GLU A 228 7.66 18.10 -4.01
N LEU A 229 8.63 17.98 -4.93
CA LEU A 229 9.13 16.69 -5.43
C LEU A 229 9.78 15.85 -4.30
N ALA A 230 10.64 16.45 -3.48
CA ALA A 230 11.24 15.80 -2.32
C ALA A 230 10.16 15.27 -1.36
N SER A 231 9.12 16.07 -1.14
CA SER A 231 7.97 15.68 -0.31
C SER A 231 7.14 14.56 -0.94
N ARG A 232 6.83 14.63 -2.25
CA ARG A 232 6.14 13.54 -2.95
C ARG A 232 6.91 12.23 -2.84
N LEU A 233 8.21 12.27 -3.15
CA LEU A 233 9.08 11.10 -3.18
C LEU A 233 9.22 10.47 -1.79
N SER A 234 9.47 11.27 -0.75
CA SER A 234 9.69 10.76 0.61
C SER A 234 8.41 10.16 1.22
N TYR A 235 7.26 10.80 1.05
CA TYR A 235 6.00 10.25 1.55
C TYR A 235 5.51 9.05 0.73
N PHE A 236 5.87 8.96 -0.53
CA PHE A 236 5.59 7.76 -1.33
C PHE A 236 6.41 6.57 -0.85
N LEU A 237 7.74 6.73 -0.69
CA LEU A 237 8.65 5.62 -0.44
C LEU A 237 8.87 5.31 1.05
N TRP A 238 8.76 6.32 1.93
CA TRP A 238 9.05 6.22 3.35
C TRP A 238 7.87 6.58 4.26
N SER A 239 6.73 6.98 3.69
CA SER A 239 5.59 7.51 4.46
C SER A 239 6.01 8.52 5.52
N GLY A 240 7.01 9.36 5.21
CA GLY A 240 7.64 10.30 6.13
C GLY A 240 8.30 11.47 5.41
N PRO A 241 8.87 12.43 6.14
CA PRO A 241 9.43 13.65 5.58
C PRO A 241 10.74 13.36 4.80
N PRO A 242 11.11 14.26 3.87
CA PRO A 242 12.40 14.19 3.20
C PRO A 242 13.56 14.29 4.21
N ASP A 243 14.64 13.57 3.95
CA ASP A 243 15.89 13.70 4.69
C ASP A 243 16.69 14.93 4.26
N ASP A 244 17.79 15.18 4.95
CA ASP A 244 18.62 16.35 4.71
C ASP A 244 19.23 16.31 3.30
N GLU A 245 19.59 15.11 2.76
CA GLU A 245 20.13 14.96 1.39
C GLU A 245 19.10 15.37 0.32
N LEU A 246 17.84 14.94 0.46
CA LEU A 246 16.77 15.37 -0.44
C LEU A 246 16.50 16.87 -0.36
N LEU A 247 16.52 17.45 0.85
CA LEU A 247 16.33 18.89 1.04
C LEU A 247 17.48 19.71 0.45
N GLU A 248 18.73 19.24 0.55
CA GLU A 248 19.91 19.89 -0.07
C GLU A 248 19.85 19.85 -1.60
N LEU A 249 19.44 18.71 -2.18
CA LEU A 249 19.23 18.59 -3.62
C LEU A 249 18.10 19.51 -4.09
N ALA A 250 17.01 19.57 -3.32
CA ALA A 250 15.91 20.49 -3.61
C ALA A 250 16.35 21.97 -3.52
N ALA A 251 17.16 22.32 -2.51
CA ALA A 251 17.70 23.68 -2.35
C ALA A 251 18.59 24.10 -3.52
N SER A 252 19.30 23.14 -4.13
CA SER A 252 20.17 23.39 -5.29
C SER A 252 19.45 23.33 -6.63
N GLY A 253 18.16 23.01 -6.66
CA GLY A 253 17.35 22.85 -7.89
C GLY A 253 17.79 21.67 -8.75
N LYS A 254 18.36 20.62 -8.16
CA LYS A 254 18.92 19.46 -8.87
C LYS A 254 18.08 18.19 -8.74
N LEU A 255 17.13 18.15 -7.81
CA LEU A 255 16.40 16.92 -7.53
C LEU A 255 15.57 16.45 -8.73
N SER A 256 15.06 17.39 -9.53
CA SER A 256 14.27 17.11 -10.74
C SER A 256 15.12 16.71 -11.96
N GLU A 257 16.48 16.76 -11.86
CA GLU A 257 17.34 16.21 -12.90
C GLU A 257 17.15 14.68 -13.01
N PRO A 258 16.89 14.14 -14.23
CA PRO A 258 16.49 12.73 -14.38
C PRO A 258 17.46 11.72 -13.75
N GLU A 259 18.77 11.94 -13.88
CA GLU A 259 19.81 11.05 -13.33
C GLU A 259 19.87 11.13 -11.81
N ILE A 260 19.70 12.33 -11.25
CA ILE A 260 19.68 12.56 -9.79
C ILE A 260 18.42 11.92 -9.19
N LEU A 261 17.26 12.14 -9.82
CA LEU A 261 16.00 11.56 -9.37
C LEU A 261 16.03 10.03 -9.38
N ASP A 262 16.59 9.39 -10.43
CA ASP A 262 16.81 7.94 -10.48
C ASP A 262 17.72 7.49 -9.32
N GLN A 263 18.86 8.15 -9.14
CA GLN A 263 19.82 7.82 -8.08
C GLN A 263 19.17 7.91 -6.69
N GLN A 264 18.44 8.99 -6.42
CA GLN A 264 17.76 9.18 -5.14
C GLN A 264 16.64 8.16 -4.92
N THR A 265 15.85 7.88 -5.94
CA THR A 265 14.80 6.85 -5.87
C THR A 265 15.39 5.49 -5.51
N ARG A 266 16.48 5.07 -6.17
CA ARG A 266 17.14 3.79 -5.88
C ARG A 266 17.83 3.78 -4.51
N ARG A 267 18.39 4.92 -4.06
CA ARG A 267 18.92 5.07 -2.70
C ARG A 267 17.81 4.82 -1.68
N MET A 268 16.69 5.49 -1.86
CA MET A 268 15.55 5.43 -0.94
C MET A 268 14.91 4.04 -0.86
N LEU A 269 14.85 3.31 -1.97
CA LEU A 269 14.35 1.92 -1.99
C LEU A 269 15.27 0.95 -1.24
N ARG A 270 16.58 1.25 -1.13
CA ARG A 270 17.55 0.44 -0.38
C ARG A 270 17.69 0.86 1.08
N ASP A 271 17.19 2.02 1.44
CA ASP A 271 17.20 2.54 2.81
C ASP A 271 16.26 1.70 3.71
N GLU A 272 16.60 1.57 4.99
CA GLU A 272 15.79 0.84 5.96
C GLU A 272 14.36 1.40 6.09
N LYS A 273 14.17 2.70 5.86
CA LYS A 273 12.85 3.35 5.87
C LYS A 273 11.91 2.84 4.77
N SER A 274 12.44 2.17 3.72
CA SER A 274 11.62 1.59 2.66
C SER A 274 10.69 0.47 3.17
N ILE A 275 10.92 -0.04 4.39
CA ILE A 275 9.97 -0.92 5.07
C ILE A 275 8.59 -0.27 5.22
N GLU A 276 8.51 1.05 5.27
CA GLU A 276 7.24 1.75 5.32
C GLU A 276 6.44 1.63 4.01
N LEU A 277 7.11 1.54 2.86
CA LEU A 277 6.44 1.21 1.60
C LEU A 277 5.86 -0.22 1.64
N VAL A 278 6.59 -1.16 2.22
CA VAL A 278 6.09 -2.53 2.41
C VAL A 278 4.85 -2.54 3.29
N ARG A 279 4.90 -1.90 4.44
CA ARG A 279 3.79 -1.88 5.42
C ARG A 279 2.57 -1.12 4.94
N ASN A 280 2.78 -0.02 4.22
CA ASN A 280 1.70 0.88 3.83
C ASN A 280 1.15 0.58 2.43
N PHE A 281 1.98 0.34 1.43
CA PHE A 281 1.50 -0.04 0.11
C PHE A 281 1.08 -1.52 0.06
N PHE A 282 2.04 -2.44 0.25
CA PHE A 282 1.72 -3.88 0.18
C PHE A 282 0.80 -4.32 1.32
N GLY A 283 1.00 -3.79 2.53
CA GLY A 283 0.16 -4.11 3.68
C GLY A 283 -1.31 -3.80 3.46
N GLN A 284 -1.64 -2.71 2.77
CA GLN A 284 -3.01 -2.34 2.43
C GLN A 284 -3.50 -3.05 1.16
N TRP A 285 -2.69 -3.09 0.09
CA TRP A 285 -3.06 -3.79 -1.13
C TRP A 285 -3.39 -5.26 -0.88
N LEU A 286 -2.57 -5.95 -0.08
CA LEU A 286 -2.74 -7.37 0.26
C LEU A 286 -3.59 -7.61 1.52
N GLU A 287 -4.13 -6.56 2.13
CA GLU A 287 -4.94 -6.59 3.35
C GLU A 287 -4.22 -7.17 4.59
N LEU A 288 -2.87 -7.16 4.62
CA LEU A 288 -2.06 -7.76 5.70
C LEU A 288 -2.32 -7.11 7.06
N ASN A 289 -2.78 -5.85 7.10
CA ASN A 289 -3.13 -5.14 8.33
C ASN A 289 -4.22 -5.88 9.14
N ARG A 290 -5.08 -6.67 8.49
CA ARG A 290 -6.13 -7.48 9.13
C ARG A 290 -5.55 -8.65 9.96
N LEU A 291 -4.29 -9.02 9.71
CA LEU A 291 -3.61 -10.10 10.44
C LEU A 291 -3.57 -9.83 11.96
N LYS A 292 -3.47 -8.57 12.36
CA LYS A 292 -3.43 -8.15 13.77
C LYS A 292 -4.69 -8.55 14.55
N THR A 293 -5.84 -8.57 13.89
CA THR A 293 -7.16 -8.83 14.51
C THR A 293 -7.78 -10.16 14.12
N HIS A 294 -7.26 -10.83 13.09
CA HIS A 294 -7.76 -12.12 12.66
C HIS A 294 -7.49 -13.18 13.74
N GLN A 295 -8.52 -13.92 14.15
CA GLN A 295 -8.44 -14.94 15.21
C GLN A 295 -8.96 -16.27 14.69
N PRO A 296 -8.07 -17.25 14.45
CA PRO A 296 -8.46 -18.64 14.23
C PRO A 296 -9.12 -19.24 15.48
N ASP A 297 -9.98 -20.23 15.29
CA ASP A 297 -10.62 -20.94 16.38
C ASP A 297 -9.58 -21.73 17.19
N SER A 298 -9.42 -21.40 18.46
CA SER A 298 -8.43 -22.02 19.35
C SER A 298 -8.76 -23.46 19.71
N GLN A 299 -9.98 -23.95 19.48
CA GLN A 299 -10.35 -25.35 19.69
C GLN A 299 -9.88 -26.20 18.51
N ILE A 300 -9.86 -25.63 17.30
CA ILE A 300 -9.44 -26.32 16.07
C ILE A 300 -7.93 -26.14 15.84
N PHE A 301 -7.41 -24.96 16.18
CA PHE A 301 -6.00 -24.59 15.99
C PHE A 301 -5.33 -24.21 17.33
N PRO A 302 -5.21 -25.15 18.29
CA PRO A 302 -4.65 -24.85 19.61
C PRO A 302 -3.17 -24.43 19.57
N GLU A 303 -2.45 -24.77 18.50
CA GLU A 303 -1.04 -24.40 18.32
C GLU A 303 -0.86 -22.93 17.89
N PHE A 304 -1.92 -22.29 17.37
CA PHE A 304 -1.84 -20.90 16.93
C PHE A 304 -1.74 -19.95 18.11
N ASN A 305 -0.73 -19.09 18.09
CA ASN A 305 -0.47 -18.10 19.13
C ASN A 305 0.11 -16.80 18.54
N GLY A 306 0.34 -15.82 19.40
CA GLY A 306 0.86 -14.52 18.99
C GLY A 306 2.25 -14.59 18.34
N ASP A 307 3.10 -15.48 18.79
CA ASP A 307 4.44 -15.64 18.25
C ASP A 307 4.42 -16.23 16.84
N LEU A 308 3.59 -17.25 16.59
CA LEU A 308 3.42 -17.82 15.26
C LEU A 308 2.82 -16.79 14.29
N ARG A 309 1.84 -16.00 14.75
CA ARG A 309 1.29 -14.88 13.97
C ARG A 309 2.38 -13.88 13.59
N ASN A 310 3.25 -13.54 14.54
CA ASN A 310 4.37 -12.63 14.29
C ASN A 310 5.36 -13.20 13.27
N SER A 311 5.68 -14.50 13.37
CA SER A 311 6.54 -15.17 12.39
C SER A 311 5.92 -15.16 10.99
N MET A 312 4.60 -15.44 10.85
CA MET A 312 3.88 -15.36 9.57
C MET A 312 3.88 -13.94 8.97
N ASN A 313 3.69 -12.92 9.81
CA ASN A 313 3.74 -11.54 9.36
C ASN A 313 5.14 -11.15 8.89
N LEU A 314 6.15 -11.49 9.67
CA LEU A 314 7.54 -11.12 9.38
C LEU A 314 8.11 -11.87 8.16
N GLU A 315 7.70 -13.13 7.90
CA GLU A 315 7.96 -13.83 6.64
C GLU A 315 7.56 -12.96 5.44
N THR A 316 6.31 -12.49 5.48
CA THR A 316 5.74 -11.72 4.37
C THR A 316 6.39 -10.34 4.25
N GLU A 317 6.63 -9.65 5.37
CA GLU A 317 7.33 -8.34 5.37
C GLU A 317 8.76 -8.48 4.80
N LEU A 318 9.53 -9.48 5.22
CA LEU A 318 10.91 -9.69 4.75
C LEU A 318 10.95 -10.07 3.27
N PHE A 319 10.01 -10.90 2.81
CA PHE A 319 9.89 -11.24 1.40
C PHE A 319 9.62 -10.00 0.54
N LEU A 320 8.63 -9.19 0.93
CA LEU A 320 8.29 -7.94 0.24
C LEU A 320 9.41 -6.90 0.33
N GLN A 321 10.11 -6.82 1.47
CA GLN A 321 11.28 -5.96 1.62
C GLN A 321 12.39 -6.36 0.64
N GLY A 322 12.60 -7.67 0.42
CA GLY A 322 13.53 -8.17 -0.59
C GLY A 322 13.14 -7.74 -2.01
N ILE A 323 11.83 -7.79 -2.36
CA ILE A 323 11.34 -7.29 -3.65
C ILE A 323 11.70 -5.81 -3.85
N VAL A 324 11.48 -5.00 -2.83
CA VAL A 324 11.73 -3.54 -2.85
C VAL A 324 13.22 -3.22 -2.90
N SER A 325 14.00 -3.68 -1.92
CA SER A 325 15.38 -3.25 -1.69
C SER A 325 16.40 -3.88 -2.65
N GLU A 326 16.14 -5.11 -3.11
CA GLU A 326 17.00 -5.83 -4.05
C GLU A 326 16.61 -5.62 -5.52
N ASN A 327 15.59 -4.79 -5.79
CA ASN A 327 15.06 -4.54 -7.13
C ASN A 327 14.66 -5.85 -7.86
N ARG A 328 13.88 -6.70 -7.19
CA ARG A 328 13.50 -8.00 -7.76
C ARG A 328 12.31 -7.88 -8.71
N PRO A 329 12.14 -8.84 -9.62
CA PRO A 329 10.99 -8.88 -10.52
C PRO A 329 9.65 -9.01 -9.77
N ILE A 330 8.63 -8.25 -10.16
CA ILE A 330 7.29 -8.33 -9.53
C ILE A 330 6.63 -9.70 -9.73
N ARG A 331 7.00 -10.47 -10.73
CA ARG A 331 6.52 -11.85 -10.93
C ARG A 331 6.86 -12.77 -9.76
N GLU A 332 7.92 -12.47 -8.98
CA GLU A 332 8.26 -13.24 -7.77
C GLU A 332 7.19 -13.10 -6.68
N LEU A 333 6.32 -12.07 -6.74
CA LEU A 333 5.14 -11.99 -5.88
C LEU A 333 4.18 -13.17 -6.11
N ILE A 334 4.15 -13.74 -7.32
CA ILE A 334 3.36 -14.94 -7.64
C ILE A 334 4.17 -16.20 -7.39
N ASP A 335 5.40 -16.26 -7.86
CA ASP A 335 6.24 -17.45 -7.83
C ASP A 335 7.69 -17.11 -7.57
N SER A 336 8.18 -17.45 -6.40
CA SER A 336 9.60 -17.37 -6.03
C SER A 336 10.11 -18.72 -5.59
N ASN A 337 11.43 -18.95 -5.73
CA ASN A 337 12.08 -20.17 -5.28
C ASN A 337 12.67 -20.06 -3.87
N TYR A 338 12.28 -19.05 -3.10
CA TYR A 338 12.74 -18.83 -1.73
C TYR A 338 11.65 -18.21 -0.85
N ILE A 339 11.82 -18.37 0.45
CA ILE A 339 11.05 -17.73 1.52
C ILE A 339 11.97 -17.29 2.66
N TYR A 340 11.43 -16.55 3.63
CA TYR A 340 12.11 -16.19 4.88
C TYR A 340 11.41 -16.87 6.04
N VAL A 341 12.12 -17.66 6.85
CA VAL A 341 11.56 -18.37 7.98
C VAL A 341 12.49 -18.34 9.20
N ASP A 342 11.90 -18.26 10.39
CA ASP A 342 12.52 -18.66 11.66
C ASP A 342 12.30 -20.16 11.90
N GLN A 343 12.87 -20.73 12.97
CA GLN A 343 12.67 -22.14 13.31
C GLN A 343 11.18 -22.49 13.46
N ARG A 344 10.39 -21.66 14.13
CA ARG A 344 8.96 -21.90 14.39
C ARG A 344 8.16 -22.03 13.09
N LEU A 345 8.36 -21.11 12.16
CA LEU A 345 7.66 -21.12 10.89
C LEU A 345 8.17 -22.22 9.95
N ALA A 346 9.47 -22.55 10.03
CA ALA A 346 10.03 -23.67 9.31
C ALA A 346 9.43 -25.02 9.78
N GLU A 347 9.31 -25.23 11.09
CA GLU A 347 8.63 -26.39 11.66
C GLU A 347 7.15 -26.44 11.23
N TRP A 348 6.47 -25.26 11.21
CA TRP A 348 5.09 -25.14 10.75
C TRP A 348 4.91 -25.54 9.27
N TYR A 349 5.90 -25.25 8.44
CA TYR A 349 5.92 -25.57 7.02
C TYR A 349 6.52 -26.94 6.70
N GLY A 350 7.11 -27.63 7.67
CA GLY A 350 7.82 -28.87 7.46
C GLY A 350 9.17 -28.70 6.75
N ILE A 351 9.82 -27.55 6.90
CA ILE A 351 11.13 -27.24 6.31
C ILE A 351 12.22 -27.64 7.30
N PRO A 352 13.11 -28.57 6.93
CA PRO A 352 14.15 -29.04 7.83
C PRO A 352 15.34 -28.05 7.94
N ASN A 353 16.16 -28.24 8.99
CA ASN A 353 17.46 -27.60 9.18
C ASN A 353 17.44 -26.07 9.41
N VAL A 354 16.34 -25.49 9.79
CA VAL A 354 16.25 -24.09 10.25
C VAL A 354 16.18 -24.10 11.77
N THR A 355 17.05 -23.35 12.43
CA THR A 355 17.14 -23.28 13.90
C THR A 355 17.29 -21.83 14.36
N GLY A 356 16.75 -21.55 15.56
CA GLY A 356 16.82 -20.22 16.18
C GLY A 356 15.65 -19.31 15.81
N THR A 357 15.69 -18.11 16.37
CA THR A 357 14.62 -17.10 16.22
C THR A 357 14.89 -16.11 15.07
N ASP A 358 16.12 -16.10 14.54
CA ASP A 358 16.47 -15.22 13.45
C ASP A 358 15.95 -15.75 12.11
N PHE A 359 15.37 -14.89 11.32
CA PHE A 359 14.84 -15.24 10.00
C PHE A 359 15.98 -15.51 9.02
N GLN A 360 15.86 -16.63 8.32
CA GLN A 360 16.81 -17.07 7.30
C GLN A 360 16.10 -17.16 5.97
N ARG A 361 16.78 -16.74 4.90
CA ARG A 361 16.34 -17.00 3.54
C ARG A 361 16.63 -18.45 3.19
N VAL A 362 15.59 -19.19 2.83
CA VAL A 362 15.65 -20.61 2.48
C VAL A 362 15.23 -20.81 1.04
N GLU A 363 16.06 -21.51 0.26
CA GLU A 363 15.71 -21.96 -1.08
C GLU A 363 14.72 -23.13 -0.99
N LEU A 364 13.71 -23.10 -1.85
CA LEU A 364 12.64 -24.08 -1.86
C LEU A 364 12.96 -25.24 -2.80
N PRO A 365 12.71 -26.49 -2.37
CA PRO A 365 12.97 -27.68 -3.20
C PRO A 365 11.93 -27.86 -4.31
N ASP A 366 10.77 -27.25 -4.17
CA ASP A 366 9.64 -27.34 -5.11
C ASP A 366 8.82 -26.05 -5.11
N ARG A 367 7.76 -25.98 -5.91
CA ARG A 367 6.91 -24.79 -6.07
C ARG A 367 5.69 -24.77 -5.13
N ARG A 368 5.58 -25.70 -4.16
CA ARG A 368 4.47 -25.68 -3.21
C ARG A 368 4.40 -24.37 -2.43
N ARG A 369 5.54 -23.74 -2.16
CA ARG A 369 5.61 -22.41 -1.54
C ARG A 369 6.33 -21.44 -2.45
N GLY A 370 6.51 -20.22 -1.96
CA GLY A 370 7.12 -19.13 -2.71
C GLY A 370 6.08 -18.20 -3.33
N GLY A 371 6.36 -16.90 -3.23
CA GLY A 371 5.41 -15.85 -3.53
C GLY A 371 4.37 -15.64 -2.43
N ILE A 372 3.63 -14.53 -2.52
CA ILE A 372 2.70 -14.10 -1.47
C ILE A 372 1.46 -15.00 -1.33
N LEU A 373 1.01 -15.64 -2.41
CA LEU A 373 -0.23 -16.41 -2.44
C LEU A 373 -0.16 -17.71 -1.63
N THR A 374 1.04 -18.18 -1.35
CA THR A 374 1.29 -19.40 -0.56
C THR A 374 1.91 -19.10 0.80
N SER A 375 2.04 -17.82 1.20
CA SER A 375 2.42 -17.43 2.56
C SER A 375 1.28 -17.71 3.54
N ALA A 376 1.61 -18.16 4.75
CA ALA A 376 0.60 -18.46 5.76
C ALA A 376 -0.24 -17.23 6.13
N ALA A 377 0.35 -16.04 6.16
CA ALA A 377 -0.35 -14.80 6.45
C ALA A 377 -1.49 -14.53 5.46
N VAL A 378 -1.23 -14.63 4.15
CA VAL A 378 -2.25 -14.40 3.12
C VAL A 378 -3.30 -15.51 3.12
N LEU A 379 -2.89 -16.77 3.22
CA LEU A 379 -3.82 -17.91 3.26
C LEU A 379 -4.76 -17.86 4.46
N MET A 380 -4.26 -17.46 5.63
CA MET A 380 -5.05 -17.33 6.85
C MET A 380 -6.08 -16.18 6.74
N LEU A 381 -5.72 -15.05 6.14
CA LEU A 381 -6.64 -13.92 5.93
C LEU A 381 -7.77 -14.25 4.95
N GLN A 382 -7.58 -15.25 4.09
CA GLN A 382 -8.56 -15.73 3.13
C GLN A 382 -9.26 -17.02 3.59
N ALA A 383 -9.18 -17.34 4.86
CA ALA A 383 -9.88 -18.46 5.50
C ALA A 383 -10.97 -17.97 6.46
N ASP A 384 -11.87 -18.87 6.84
CA ASP A 384 -12.73 -18.68 8.00
C ASP A 384 -11.96 -19.07 9.28
N PRO A 385 -12.42 -18.68 10.47
CA PRO A 385 -11.71 -19.00 11.71
C PRO A 385 -11.49 -20.51 11.94
N ASP A 386 -12.36 -21.34 11.41
CA ASP A 386 -12.43 -22.80 11.65
C ASP A 386 -12.02 -23.65 10.44
N ARG A 387 -12.01 -23.07 9.24
CA ARG A 387 -11.78 -23.81 7.98
C ARG A 387 -11.29 -22.94 6.83
N THR A 388 -10.89 -23.57 5.74
CA THR A 388 -10.61 -22.91 4.47
C THR A 388 -11.88 -22.32 3.85
N ASN A 389 -11.71 -21.27 3.03
CA ASN A 389 -12.82 -20.65 2.30
C ASN A 389 -12.42 -20.49 0.83
N ILE A 390 -12.78 -21.48 0.01
CA ILE A 390 -12.44 -21.56 -1.41
C ILE A 390 -12.92 -20.35 -2.19
N PRO A 391 -14.21 -19.94 -2.10
CA PRO A 391 -14.69 -18.75 -2.79
C PRO A 391 -13.96 -17.46 -2.40
N ARG A 392 -13.61 -17.29 -1.11
CA ARG A 392 -12.86 -16.12 -0.63
C ARG A 392 -11.43 -16.11 -1.18
N ARG A 393 -10.73 -17.25 -1.17
CA ARG A 393 -9.40 -17.41 -1.78
C ARG A 393 -9.46 -17.05 -3.28
N GLY A 394 -10.42 -17.62 -4.00
CA GLY A 394 -10.60 -17.36 -5.42
C GLY A 394 -10.95 -15.91 -5.74
N ASN A 395 -11.86 -15.31 -4.98
CA ASN A 395 -12.23 -13.90 -5.12
C ASN A 395 -11.06 -12.95 -4.84
N TYR A 396 -10.25 -13.26 -3.82
CA TYR A 396 -9.03 -12.50 -3.52
C TYR A 396 -8.05 -12.52 -4.69
N ILE A 397 -7.81 -13.69 -5.29
CA ILE A 397 -6.92 -13.83 -6.45
C ILE A 397 -7.49 -13.10 -7.66
N ALA A 398 -8.77 -13.33 -7.98
CA ALA A 398 -9.42 -12.66 -9.11
C ALA A 398 -9.40 -11.14 -8.96
N GLY A 399 -9.75 -10.61 -7.78
CA GLY A 399 -9.86 -9.17 -7.54
C GLY A 399 -8.52 -8.49 -7.30
N ARG A 400 -7.73 -8.98 -6.32
CA ARG A 400 -6.52 -8.28 -5.88
C ARG A 400 -5.31 -8.54 -6.78
N ILE A 401 -5.23 -9.72 -7.37
CA ILE A 401 -4.08 -10.11 -8.19
C ILE A 401 -4.35 -9.89 -9.68
N LEU A 402 -5.53 -10.29 -10.16
CA LEU A 402 -5.86 -10.22 -11.58
C LEU A 402 -6.72 -9.00 -11.96
N GLY A 403 -7.21 -8.23 -10.98
CA GLY A 403 -8.03 -7.04 -11.23
C GLY A 403 -9.42 -7.34 -11.82
N ASP A 404 -9.95 -8.52 -11.56
CA ASP A 404 -11.18 -9.04 -12.14
C ASP A 404 -12.12 -9.57 -11.04
N ALA A 405 -12.42 -8.71 -10.07
CA ALA A 405 -13.35 -9.06 -9.00
C ALA A 405 -14.76 -9.27 -9.57
N PRO A 406 -15.43 -10.38 -9.25
CA PRO A 406 -16.83 -10.52 -9.57
C PRO A 406 -17.64 -9.47 -8.79
N PRO A 407 -18.84 -9.11 -9.29
CA PRO A 407 -19.74 -8.24 -8.54
C PRO A 407 -20.08 -8.85 -7.17
N PRO A 408 -20.41 -8.01 -6.17
CA PRO A 408 -20.80 -8.52 -4.86
C PRO A 408 -22.01 -9.46 -4.98
N PRO A 409 -22.08 -10.52 -4.14
CA PRO A 409 -23.18 -11.47 -4.19
C PRO A 409 -24.53 -10.75 -3.95
N PRO A 410 -25.62 -11.24 -4.54
CA PRO A 410 -26.95 -10.73 -4.24
C PRO A 410 -27.25 -10.81 -2.72
N PRO A 411 -28.05 -9.89 -2.16
CA PRO A 411 -28.28 -9.80 -0.71
C PRO A 411 -28.96 -11.04 -0.11
N ASP A 412 -29.66 -11.84 -0.92
CA ASP A 412 -30.45 -13.00 -0.48
C ASP A 412 -29.77 -14.36 -0.76
N VAL A 413 -28.44 -14.38 -0.93
CA VAL A 413 -27.70 -15.65 -1.11
C VAL A 413 -27.72 -16.42 0.20
N PRO A 414 -28.29 -17.65 0.25
CA PRO A 414 -28.25 -18.48 1.44
C PRO A 414 -26.78 -18.82 1.78
N ALA A 415 -26.45 -18.77 3.05
CA ALA A 415 -25.18 -19.33 3.52
C ALA A 415 -25.07 -20.82 3.16
N LEU A 416 -23.85 -21.33 2.99
CA LEU A 416 -23.64 -22.78 2.92
C LEU A 416 -24.32 -23.45 4.11
N PRO A 417 -24.94 -24.63 3.93
CA PRO A 417 -25.59 -25.34 5.02
C PRO A 417 -24.65 -25.49 6.22
N ALA A 418 -25.20 -25.23 7.41
CA ALA A 418 -24.44 -25.47 8.65
C ALA A 418 -24.05 -26.96 8.75
N ASP A 419 -22.91 -27.22 9.35
CA ASP A 419 -22.37 -28.58 9.52
C ASP A 419 -23.33 -29.45 10.35
N ASN A 420 -24.21 -30.21 9.67
CA ASN A 420 -24.90 -31.34 10.24
C ASN A 420 -24.09 -32.62 9.99
N GLU A 421 -24.45 -33.73 10.63
CA GLU A 421 -23.70 -34.99 10.54
C GLU A 421 -23.57 -35.52 9.11
N GLU A 422 -24.57 -35.29 8.24
CA GLU A 422 -24.56 -35.73 6.84
C GLU A 422 -23.63 -34.81 5.99
N VAL A 423 -23.59 -33.51 6.28
CA VAL A 423 -22.75 -32.54 5.58
C VAL A 423 -21.28 -32.68 5.97
N LYS A 424 -20.97 -33.12 7.19
CA LYS A 424 -19.60 -33.44 7.62
C LYS A 424 -18.94 -34.60 6.86
N MET A 425 -19.72 -35.45 6.23
CA MET A 425 -19.24 -36.57 5.41
C MET A 425 -18.77 -36.12 4.01
N LEU A 426 -19.17 -34.93 3.56
CA LEU A 426 -18.83 -34.39 2.26
C LEU A 426 -17.54 -33.56 2.35
N THR A 427 -16.72 -33.64 1.31
CA THR A 427 -15.61 -32.68 1.10
C THR A 427 -16.15 -31.26 0.89
N LEU A 428 -15.34 -30.26 1.16
CA LEU A 428 -15.73 -28.86 0.89
C LEU A 428 -16.06 -28.65 -0.60
N ARG A 429 -15.36 -29.34 -1.50
CA ARG A 429 -15.65 -29.35 -2.96
C ARG A 429 -17.06 -29.83 -3.23
N GLU A 430 -17.46 -31.00 -2.73
CA GLU A 430 -18.80 -31.55 -2.96
C GLU A 430 -19.93 -30.64 -2.46
N ARG A 431 -19.72 -29.97 -1.33
CA ARG A 431 -20.66 -28.96 -0.80
C ARG A 431 -20.79 -27.74 -1.71
N LEU A 432 -19.69 -27.25 -2.26
CA LEU A 432 -19.67 -26.11 -3.18
C LEU A 432 -20.29 -26.48 -4.53
N GLU A 433 -20.06 -27.69 -5.04
CA GLU A 433 -20.67 -28.18 -6.28
C GLU A 433 -22.19 -28.22 -6.17
N GLN A 434 -22.75 -28.71 -5.05
CA GLN A 434 -24.18 -28.65 -4.78
C GLN A 434 -24.73 -27.21 -4.75
N HIS A 435 -23.97 -26.26 -4.19
CA HIS A 435 -24.36 -24.85 -4.17
C HIS A 435 -24.36 -24.22 -5.57
N ARG A 436 -23.46 -24.64 -6.45
CA ARG A 436 -23.28 -24.15 -7.84
C ARG A 436 -24.36 -24.65 -8.81
N GLU A 437 -25.15 -25.65 -8.49
CA GLU A 437 -26.24 -26.13 -9.35
C GLU A 437 -27.26 -25.03 -9.69
N LYS A 438 -27.32 -23.96 -8.88
CA LYS A 438 -28.14 -22.79 -9.17
C LYS A 438 -27.48 -21.93 -10.22
N VAL A 439 -28.17 -21.70 -11.34
CA VAL A 439 -27.70 -20.88 -12.47
C VAL A 439 -27.26 -19.46 -12.03
N GLU A 440 -27.87 -18.91 -11.00
CA GLU A 440 -27.56 -17.60 -10.46
C GLU A 440 -26.20 -17.55 -9.74
N CYS A 441 -25.69 -18.68 -9.26
CA CYS A 441 -24.43 -18.81 -8.55
C CYS A 441 -23.27 -19.24 -9.47
N SER A 442 -23.59 -20.04 -10.51
CA SER A 442 -22.59 -20.69 -11.38
C SER A 442 -21.70 -19.70 -12.12
N GLY A 443 -22.23 -18.53 -12.54
CA GLY A 443 -21.46 -17.55 -13.32
C GLY A 443 -20.27 -16.96 -12.55
N CYS A 444 -20.47 -16.55 -11.27
CA CYS A 444 -19.40 -16.02 -10.42
C CYS A 444 -18.48 -17.16 -9.93
N HIS A 445 -19.06 -18.24 -9.41
CA HIS A 445 -18.31 -19.36 -8.85
C HIS A 445 -17.46 -20.08 -9.90
N GLY A 446 -17.91 -20.17 -11.15
CA GLY A 446 -17.13 -20.72 -12.26
C GLY A 446 -15.80 -20.00 -12.50
N ARG A 447 -15.70 -18.73 -12.12
CA ARG A 447 -14.50 -17.90 -12.28
C ARG A 447 -13.59 -17.92 -11.06
N ILE A 448 -14.16 -17.92 -9.85
CA ILE A 448 -13.38 -17.81 -8.60
C ILE A 448 -13.02 -19.16 -8.00
N ASP A 449 -13.92 -20.15 -8.03
CA ASP A 449 -13.67 -21.43 -7.35
C ASP A 449 -12.45 -22.19 -7.91
N PRO A 450 -12.19 -22.26 -9.24
CA PRO A 450 -11.00 -22.91 -9.75
C PRO A 450 -9.69 -22.34 -9.18
N LEU A 451 -9.65 -21.01 -8.98
CA LEU A 451 -8.51 -20.32 -8.35
C LEU A 451 -8.39 -20.65 -6.86
N GLY A 452 -9.52 -20.79 -6.17
CA GLY A 452 -9.56 -21.14 -4.76
C GLY A 452 -9.21 -22.60 -4.49
N PHE A 453 -9.71 -23.53 -5.32
CA PHE A 453 -9.40 -24.97 -5.23
C PHE A 453 -7.91 -25.25 -5.36
N ALA A 454 -7.20 -24.52 -6.24
CA ALA A 454 -5.76 -24.65 -6.44
C ALA A 454 -4.93 -24.47 -5.15
N LEU A 455 -5.50 -23.82 -4.13
CA LEU A 455 -4.88 -23.59 -2.84
C LEU A 455 -5.45 -24.46 -1.71
N GLU A 456 -6.29 -25.47 -2.01
CA GLU A 456 -6.98 -26.24 -0.97
C GLU A 456 -6.06 -27.22 -0.23
N ASN A 457 -4.91 -27.56 -0.82
CA ASN A 457 -3.85 -28.28 -0.09
C ASN A 457 -3.25 -27.47 1.07
N TYR A 458 -3.58 -26.18 1.21
CA TYR A 458 -3.23 -25.41 2.40
C TYR A 458 -4.43 -25.31 3.34
N ASP A 459 -4.26 -25.68 4.61
CA ASP A 459 -5.28 -25.49 5.63
C ASP A 459 -5.57 -23.99 5.88
N ALA A 460 -6.45 -23.70 6.84
CA ALA A 460 -6.79 -22.32 7.19
C ALA A 460 -5.61 -21.50 7.74
N LEU A 461 -4.57 -22.14 8.22
CA LEU A 461 -3.33 -21.51 8.72
C LEU A 461 -2.12 -21.70 7.79
N GLY A 462 -2.37 -22.13 6.57
CA GLY A 462 -1.34 -22.27 5.54
C GLY A 462 -0.42 -23.49 5.69
N ARG A 463 -0.75 -24.48 6.50
CA ARG A 463 -0.02 -25.77 6.51
C ARG A 463 -0.42 -26.61 5.30
N TRP A 464 0.54 -27.33 4.74
CA TRP A 464 0.26 -28.29 3.67
C TRP A 464 -0.47 -29.50 4.20
N ARG A 465 -1.50 -29.96 3.48
CA ARG A 465 -2.27 -31.17 3.76
C ARG A 465 -2.65 -31.88 2.44
N ASP A 466 -2.61 -33.19 2.44
CA ASP A 466 -3.01 -34.02 1.29
C ASP A 466 -4.43 -34.60 1.45
N GLN A 467 -4.99 -34.49 2.66
CA GLN A 467 -6.31 -35.03 3.01
C GLN A 467 -7.11 -34.06 3.88
N GLU A 468 -8.43 -34.09 3.71
CA GLU A 468 -9.41 -33.44 4.55
C GLU A 468 -10.49 -34.46 4.97
N ASN A 469 -10.76 -34.60 6.28
CA ASN A 469 -11.73 -35.57 6.84
C ASN A 469 -11.55 -37.01 6.34
N GLY A 470 -10.32 -37.44 6.05
CA GLY A 470 -9.99 -38.76 5.53
C GLY A 470 -10.13 -38.93 4.01
N HIS A 471 -10.54 -37.88 3.30
CA HIS A 471 -10.63 -37.87 1.83
C HIS A 471 -9.41 -37.14 1.23
N ALA A 472 -8.92 -37.64 0.10
CA ALA A 472 -7.86 -36.97 -0.64
C ALA A 472 -8.37 -35.61 -1.17
N ILE A 473 -7.54 -34.56 -1.03
CA ILE A 473 -7.86 -33.24 -1.55
C ILE A 473 -7.66 -33.24 -3.06
N ASP A 474 -8.67 -32.77 -3.78
CA ASP A 474 -8.61 -32.50 -5.22
C ASP A 474 -8.49 -30.97 -5.46
N PRO A 475 -7.28 -30.44 -5.75
CA PRO A 475 -7.07 -29.02 -6.00
C PRO A 475 -7.38 -28.62 -7.46
N SER A 476 -7.85 -29.55 -8.28
CA SER A 476 -8.04 -29.31 -9.70
C SER A 476 -9.18 -28.33 -9.99
N GLY A 477 -9.09 -27.61 -11.11
CA GLY A 477 -10.11 -26.71 -11.59
C GLY A 477 -9.93 -26.38 -13.07
N GLU A 478 -10.97 -25.85 -13.69
CA GLU A 478 -10.93 -25.38 -15.07
C GLU A 478 -11.46 -23.94 -15.11
N LEU A 479 -10.67 -23.04 -15.67
CA LEU A 479 -11.03 -21.65 -15.86
C LEU A 479 -12.04 -21.49 -17.00
N PRO A 480 -12.81 -20.39 -17.06
CA PRO A 480 -13.78 -20.16 -18.14
C PRO A 480 -13.18 -20.19 -19.55
N ASP A 481 -11.90 -19.89 -19.70
CA ASP A 481 -11.16 -19.91 -20.96
C ASP A 481 -10.65 -21.32 -21.33
N GLY A 482 -11.01 -22.35 -20.56
CA GLY A 482 -10.65 -23.74 -20.80
C GLY A 482 -9.28 -24.17 -20.29
N ARG A 483 -8.50 -23.27 -19.66
CA ARG A 483 -7.23 -23.63 -19.02
C ARG A 483 -7.48 -24.45 -17.77
N LYS A 484 -6.71 -25.54 -17.65
CA LYS A 484 -6.82 -26.47 -16.52
C LYS A 484 -5.73 -26.19 -15.49
N ILE A 485 -6.11 -26.31 -14.23
CA ILE A 485 -5.24 -26.22 -13.08
C ILE A 485 -5.35 -27.57 -12.37
N ALA A 486 -4.30 -28.37 -12.34
CA ALA A 486 -4.30 -29.65 -11.63
C ALA A 486 -3.74 -29.54 -10.21
N ASN A 487 -2.93 -28.54 -9.92
CA ASN A 487 -2.23 -28.34 -8.65
C ASN A 487 -1.71 -26.90 -8.53
N VAL A 488 -1.00 -26.59 -7.44
CA VAL A 488 -0.42 -25.27 -7.19
C VAL A 488 0.64 -24.85 -8.21
N ASP A 489 1.36 -25.81 -8.81
CA ASP A 489 2.38 -25.52 -9.82
C ASP A 489 1.73 -25.00 -11.10
N ASP A 490 0.68 -25.70 -11.56
CA ASP A 490 -0.13 -25.27 -12.69
C ASP A 490 -0.80 -23.93 -12.43
N PHE A 491 -1.33 -23.74 -11.19
CA PHE A 491 -1.94 -22.49 -10.77
C PHE A 491 -0.97 -21.29 -10.91
N LYS A 492 0.24 -21.39 -10.37
CA LYS A 492 1.26 -20.36 -10.51
C LYS A 492 1.63 -20.12 -11.99
N THR A 493 1.73 -21.17 -12.77
CA THR A 493 2.01 -21.09 -14.20
C THR A 493 0.90 -20.35 -14.95
N VAL A 494 -0.35 -20.69 -14.70
CA VAL A 494 -1.53 -20.01 -15.28
C VAL A 494 -1.58 -18.52 -14.89
N LEU A 495 -1.22 -18.17 -13.65
CA LEU A 495 -1.14 -16.77 -13.25
C LEU A 495 -0.02 -16.02 -13.97
N LEU A 496 1.14 -16.64 -14.17
CA LEU A 496 2.27 -16.06 -14.89
C LEU A 496 2.03 -15.98 -16.41
N GLU A 497 1.25 -16.87 -17.00
CA GLU A 497 0.77 -16.74 -18.38
C GLU A 497 -0.14 -15.51 -18.57
N ASN A 498 -0.79 -15.05 -17.49
CA ASN A 498 -1.54 -13.81 -17.42
C ASN A 498 -0.72 -12.64 -16.83
N GLU A 499 0.61 -12.66 -16.98
CA GLU A 499 1.50 -11.64 -16.40
C GLU A 499 1.08 -10.21 -16.77
N ASP A 500 0.59 -9.99 -18.00
CA ASP A 500 0.08 -8.68 -18.44
C ASP A 500 -1.11 -8.19 -17.58
N ARG A 501 -2.02 -9.08 -17.14
CA ARG A 501 -3.13 -8.72 -16.23
C ARG A 501 -2.64 -8.43 -14.83
N PHE A 502 -1.77 -9.28 -14.30
CA PHE A 502 -1.13 -9.08 -13.02
C PHE A 502 -0.36 -7.76 -12.98
N ALA A 503 0.53 -7.52 -13.96
CA ALA A 503 1.31 -6.30 -14.06
C ALA A 503 0.40 -5.06 -14.15
N ARG A 504 -0.68 -5.10 -14.94
CA ARG A 504 -1.67 -4.01 -15.00
C ARG A 504 -2.27 -3.71 -13.64
N THR A 505 -2.74 -4.73 -12.94
CA THR A 505 -3.36 -4.59 -11.62
C THR A 505 -2.38 -4.04 -10.59
N PHE A 506 -1.17 -4.58 -10.56
CA PHE A 506 -0.09 -4.12 -9.69
C PHE A 506 0.26 -2.65 -9.94
N ILE A 507 0.50 -2.28 -11.21
CA ILE A 507 0.84 -0.91 -11.61
C ILE A 507 -0.28 0.06 -11.25
N ASN A 508 -1.54 -0.32 -11.48
CA ASN A 508 -2.68 0.52 -11.11
C ASN A 508 -2.71 0.83 -9.61
N HIS A 509 -2.51 -0.18 -8.75
CA HIS A 509 -2.45 0.03 -7.30
C HIS A 509 -1.23 0.88 -6.89
N LEU A 510 -0.06 0.64 -7.51
CA LEU A 510 1.15 1.42 -7.25
C LEU A 510 0.95 2.91 -7.61
N VAL A 511 0.33 3.21 -8.75
CA VAL A 511 0.03 4.58 -9.19
C VAL A 511 -0.99 5.25 -8.27
N ILE A 512 -2.08 4.56 -7.91
CA ILE A 512 -3.08 5.07 -6.96
C ILE A 512 -2.42 5.46 -5.63
N TYR A 513 -1.60 4.57 -5.09
CA TYR A 513 -0.90 4.81 -3.83
C TYR A 513 0.09 5.98 -3.93
N ALA A 514 0.93 6.01 -4.96
CA ALA A 514 1.95 7.04 -5.16
C ALA A 514 1.36 8.43 -5.32
N LEU A 515 0.26 8.54 -6.08
CA LEU A 515 -0.40 9.84 -6.37
C LEU A 515 -1.43 10.23 -5.30
N GLY A 516 -1.90 9.30 -4.48
CA GLY A 516 -2.95 9.53 -3.47
C GLY A 516 -4.31 9.92 -4.08
N ARG A 517 -4.61 9.43 -5.28
CA ARG A 517 -5.87 9.64 -6.01
C ARG A 517 -6.22 8.44 -6.90
N PRO A 518 -7.48 8.27 -7.29
CA PRO A 518 -7.85 7.25 -8.27
C PRO A 518 -7.20 7.51 -9.63
N ILE A 519 -7.11 6.45 -10.43
CA ILE A 519 -6.70 6.53 -11.84
C ILE A 519 -7.74 7.32 -12.63
N GLN A 520 -7.26 8.17 -13.51
CA GLN A 520 -8.05 8.94 -14.46
C GLN A 520 -7.76 8.46 -15.89
N SER A 521 -8.66 8.75 -16.83
CA SER A 521 -8.46 8.39 -18.23
C SER A 521 -7.23 9.06 -18.87
N SER A 522 -6.84 10.24 -18.39
CA SER A 522 -5.59 10.92 -18.79
C SER A 522 -4.32 10.18 -18.38
N ASP A 523 -4.38 9.27 -17.40
CA ASP A 523 -3.22 8.53 -16.91
C ASP A 523 -2.81 7.38 -17.85
N GLU A 524 -3.67 6.99 -18.80
CA GLU A 524 -3.51 5.78 -19.61
C GLU A 524 -2.18 5.73 -20.38
N CYS A 525 -1.68 6.88 -20.82
CA CYS A 525 -0.41 6.93 -21.54
C CYS A 525 0.76 6.53 -20.64
N VAL A 526 0.79 7.06 -19.41
CA VAL A 526 1.82 6.68 -18.42
C VAL A 526 1.64 5.23 -17.97
N LEU A 527 0.40 4.79 -17.75
CA LEU A 527 0.12 3.39 -17.40
C LEU A 527 0.60 2.42 -18.49
N ARG A 528 0.42 2.78 -19.76
CA ARG A 528 0.93 2.00 -20.89
C ARG A 528 2.46 1.95 -20.89
N ASP A 529 3.12 3.08 -20.63
CA ASP A 529 4.59 3.13 -20.57
C ASP A 529 5.12 2.29 -19.40
N LEU A 530 4.47 2.34 -18.22
CA LEU A 530 4.81 1.49 -17.08
C LEU A 530 4.62 0.00 -17.39
N ARG A 531 3.54 -0.39 -18.09
CA ARG A 531 3.34 -1.77 -18.56
C ARG A 531 4.45 -2.21 -19.54
N ASN A 532 4.90 -1.30 -20.40
CA ASN A 532 6.04 -1.58 -21.29
C ASN A 532 7.35 -1.77 -20.50
N VAL A 533 7.58 -1.00 -19.43
CA VAL A 533 8.72 -1.20 -18.53
C VAL A 533 8.63 -2.59 -17.87
N ALA A 534 7.44 -2.95 -17.35
CA ALA A 534 7.21 -4.27 -16.76
C ALA A 534 7.55 -5.41 -17.72
N LYS A 535 7.18 -5.26 -18.99
CA LYS A 535 7.40 -6.27 -20.03
C LYS A 535 8.86 -6.35 -20.50
N ASN A 536 9.52 -5.21 -20.68
CA ASN A 536 10.83 -5.12 -21.33
C ASN A 536 12.02 -5.23 -20.37
N GLN A 537 11.82 -4.93 -19.08
CA GLN A 537 12.87 -4.89 -18.05
C GLN A 537 12.70 -5.96 -16.98
N GLU A 538 12.19 -7.13 -17.36
CA GLU A 538 11.87 -8.24 -16.43
C GLU A 538 10.88 -7.84 -15.32
N GLY A 539 10.20 -6.69 -15.46
CA GLY A 539 9.25 -6.20 -14.46
C GLY A 539 9.85 -5.96 -13.08
N ARG A 540 11.10 -5.43 -13.02
CA ARG A 540 11.76 -5.17 -11.74
C ARG A 540 11.10 -4.02 -11.00
N PHE A 541 10.86 -4.22 -9.71
CA PHE A 541 10.10 -3.28 -8.88
C PHE A 541 10.68 -1.87 -8.89
N GLY A 542 11.98 -1.71 -8.64
CA GLY A 542 12.64 -0.41 -8.59
C GLY A 542 12.64 0.31 -9.94
N ASP A 543 12.67 -0.43 -11.06
CA ASP A 543 12.61 0.18 -12.39
C ASP A 543 11.21 0.71 -12.69
N LEU A 544 10.16 0.02 -12.22
CA LEU A 544 8.78 0.53 -12.27
C LEU A 544 8.60 1.80 -11.44
N VAL A 545 9.16 1.81 -10.21
CA VAL A 545 9.12 2.99 -9.35
C VAL A 545 9.86 4.17 -9.99
N VAL A 546 11.06 3.95 -10.53
CA VAL A 546 11.83 4.98 -11.24
C VAL A 546 11.06 5.52 -12.45
N ALA A 547 10.44 4.64 -13.24
CA ALA A 547 9.64 5.07 -14.38
C ALA A 547 8.43 5.90 -13.95
N LEU A 548 7.77 5.53 -12.85
CA LEU A 548 6.65 6.28 -12.29
C LEU A 548 7.07 7.66 -11.80
N VAL A 549 8.14 7.77 -10.99
CA VAL A 549 8.57 9.07 -10.44
C VAL A 549 9.13 10.01 -11.50
N ARG A 550 9.59 9.49 -12.63
CA ARG A 550 10.01 10.28 -13.81
C ARG A 550 8.86 10.66 -14.74
N SER A 551 7.68 10.12 -14.51
CA SER A 551 6.52 10.40 -15.37
C SER A 551 5.94 11.80 -15.14
N PRO A 552 5.26 12.37 -16.12
CA PRO A 552 4.54 13.64 -15.95
C PRO A 552 3.52 13.60 -14.79
N LEU A 553 2.90 12.46 -14.51
CA LEU A 553 1.95 12.32 -13.40
C LEU A 553 2.59 12.62 -12.04
N PHE A 554 3.87 12.32 -11.89
CA PHE A 554 4.60 12.52 -10.64
C PHE A 554 5.34 13.87 -10.59
N LEU A 555 5.78 14.38 -11.74
CA LEU A 555 6.60 15.59 -11.84
C LEU A 555 5.79 16.87 -12.07
N THR A 556 4.53 16.74 -12.44
CA THR A 556 3.70 17.92 -12.75
C THR A 556 2.42 17.93 -11.91
N ARG A 557 1.73 19.04 -11.97
CA ARG A 557 0.39 19.22 -11.39
C ARG A 557 -0.43 20.20 -12.23
N ARG A 558 -1.75 20.19 -12.05
CA ARG A 558 -2.68 21.20 -12.54
C ARG A 558 -3.37 21.88 -11.35
N ASN A 559 -3.70 23.15 -11.48
CA ASN A 559 -4.54 23.83 -10.49
C ASN A 559 -5.91 23.15 -10.40
N PRO A 560 -6.53 23.09 -9.21
CA PRO A 560 -7.93 22.69 -9.10
C PRO A 560 -8.82 23.69 -9.86
N GLU A 561 -9.88 23.18 -10.48
CA GLU A 561 -10.88 24.01 -11.19
C GLU A 561 -11.70 24.86 -10.22
#